data_0d42935645724b3ddca4165410c56b77
#
_entry.id   0d42935645724b3ddca4165410c56b77
#
_cell.length_a   1.000
_cell.length_b   1.000
_cell.length_c   1.000
_cell.angle_alpha   90.00
_cell.angle_beta   90.00
_cell.angle_gamma   90.00
#
_symmetry.space_group_name_H-M   'P 1'
#
loop_
_entity.id
_entity.type
_entity.pdbx_description
1 polymer ?
#
loop_
_entity_poly.entity_id
_entity_poly.type
_entity_poly.pdbx_seq_one_letter_code
_entity_poly.pdbx_strand_id
1 'polypeptide(L)'
;MALSEVLLDELRDLYSAENQLVVALPKLAKGAKDTHLKELFTAHLAETKGQVERLKKVFQLLDDKPTGEHCNGMEGVIEEGADALEKDEEGASFDAGIIGAALRTEHYEIAGYTATIAMAKTLSLPEVAALLTENLNEELGAAKKILAAAQPILDKAAGEPEQEKEPKSGKEKYSDKKSKEDEKKAASALKH
;
A
#
# COMPACT_ATOMS: atom_id res chain seq x y z
N MET A 1 -20.58 17.95 7.02
CA MET A 1 -20.25 16.93 6.00
C MET A 1 -21.27 15.82 6.12
N ALA A 2 -21.95 15.44 5.04
CA ALA A 2 -22.89 14.33 5.03
C ALA A 2 -22.13 12.99 4.95
N LEU A 3 -22.73 11.88 5.40
CA LEU A 3 -22.10 10.56 5.34
C LEU A 3 -21.79 10.14 3.90
N SER A 4 -22.61 10.56 2.93
CA SER A 4 -22.35 10.35 1.51
C SER A 4 -21.10 11.05 0.99
N GLU A 5 -20.80 12.25 1.49
CA GLU A 5 -19.58 12.99 1.15
C GLU A 5 -18.35 12.29 1.74
N VAL A 6 -18.45 11.81 3.00
CA VAL A 6 -17.38 11.01 3.62
C VAL A 6 -17.11 9.74 2.83
N LEU A 7 -18.17 9.02 2.41
CA LEU A 7 -18.02 7.83 1.58
C LEU A 7 -17.30 8.14 0.27
N LEU A 8 -17.64 9.23 -0.41
CA LEU A 8 -16.99 9.63 -1.66
C LEU A 8 -15.50 9.96 -1.46
N ASP A 9 -15.15 10.64 -0.37
CA ASP A 9 -13.76 10.98 -0.06
C ASP A 9 -12.93 9.73 0.23
N GLU A 10 -13.45 8.80 1.03
CA GLU A 10 -12.81 7.50 1.29
C GLU A 10 -12.66 6.64 0.02
N LEU A 11 -13.67 6.66 -0.87
CA LEU A 11 -13.59 5.95 -2.16
C LEU A 11 -12.53 6.55 -3.09
N ARG A 12 -12.36 7.88 -3.08
CA ARG A 12 -11.30 8.56 -3.85
C ARG A 12 -9.93 8.19 -3.31
N ASP A 13 -9.79 8.12 -1.97
CA ASP A 13 -8.54 7.68 -1.34
C ASP A 13 -8.20 6.24 -1.74
N LEU A 14 -9.16 5.30 -1.63
CA LEU A 14 -8.98 3.92 -2.09
C LEU A 14 -8.63 3.84 -3.59
N TYR A 15 -9.31 4.60 -4.45
CA TYR A 15 -9.01 4.62 -5.87
C TYR A 15 -7.58 5.10 -6.15
N SER A 16 -7.11 6.08 -5.39
CA SER A 16 -5.72 6.55 -5.46
C SER A 16 -4.76 5.46 -4.98
N ALA A 17 -5.05 4.80 -3.86
CA ALA A 17 -4.24 3.73 -3.29
C ALA A 17 -4.03 2.59 -4.30
N GLU A 18 -5.11 2.07 -4.87
CA GLU A 18 -5.09 1.02 -5.88
C GLU A 18 -4.25 1.38 -7.12
N ASN A 19 -4.41 2.61 -7.63
CA ASN A 19 -3.62 3.07 -8.77
C ASN A 19 -2.12 3.19 -8.45
N GLN A 20 -1.77 3.56 -7.22
CA GLN A 20 -0.39 3.56 -6.75
C GLN A 20 0.16 2.13 -6.68
N LEU A 21 -0.64 1.16 -6.23
CA LEU A 21 -0.26 -0.25 -6.16
C LEU A 21 -0.09 -0.89 -7.53
N VAL A 22 -0.91 -0.54 -8.52
CA VAL A 22 -0.71 -0.98 -9.91
C VAL A 22 0.72 -0.64 -10.39
N VAL A 23 1.31 0.46 -9.90
CA VAL A 23 2.68 0.89 -10.24
C VAL A 23 3.73 0.25 -9.33
N ALA A 24 3.39 0.00 -8.06
CA ALA A 24 4.34 -0.51 -7.06
C ALA A 24 4.52 -2.03 -7.13
N LEU A 25 3.45 -2.80 -7.31
CA LEU A 25 3.48 -4.27 -7.33
C LEU A 25 4.46 -4.89 -8.34
N PRO A 26 4.60 -4.37 -9.58
CA PRO A 26 5.64 -4.87 -10.50
C PRO A 26 7.06 -4.73 -9.96
N LYS A 27 7.33 -3.71 -9.14
CA LYS A 27 8.65 -3.50 -8.53
C LYS A 27 8.89 -4.52 -7.42
N LEU A 28 7.88 -4.80 -6.59
CA LEU A 28 7.93 -5.85 -5.57
C LEU A 28 8.14 -7.23 -6.20
N ALA A 29 7.35 -7.57 -7.23
CA ALA A 29 7.48 -8.83 -7.96
C ALA A 29 8.88 -9.01 -8.58
N LYS A 30 9.47 -7.94 -9.10
CA LYS A 30 10.83 -7.97 -9.66
C LYS A 30 11.90 -8.07 -8.57
N GLY A 31 11.70 -7.41 -7.43
CA GLY A 31 12.66 -7.31 -6.35
C GLY A 31 12.74 -8.56 -5.49
N ALA A 32 11.61 -9.21 -5.17
CA ALA A 32 11.56 -10.43 -4.37
C ALA A 32 12.54 -11.49 -4.92
N LYS A 33 13.18 -12.24 -4.06
CA LYS A 33 14.10 -13.34 -4.41
C LYS A 33 13.37 -14.67 -4.48
N ASP A 34 12.43 -14.88 -3.57
CA ASP A 34 11.59 -16.08 -3.53
C ASP A 34 10.64 -16.12 -4.73
N THR A 35 10.61 -17.26 -5.42
CA THR A 35 9.81 -17.43 -6.64
C THR A 35 8.31 -17.38 -6.34
N HIS A 36 7.89 -17.93 -5.19
CA HIS A 36 6.49 -17.96 -4.81
C HIS A 36 5.98 -16.56 -4.47
N LEU A 37 6.79 -15.73 -3.80
CA LEU A 37 6.45 -14.33 -3.57
C LEU A 37 6.31 -13.54 -4.89
N LYS A 38 7.19 -13.77 -5.87
CA LYS A 38 7.05 -13.16 -7.21
C LYS A 38 5.73 -13.51 -7.87
N GLU A 39 5.34 -14.78 -7.78
CA GLU A 39 4.08 -15.26 -8.34
C GLU A 39 2.87 -14.62 -7.63
N LEU A 40 2.92 -14.53 -6.30
CA LEU A 40 1.87 -13.89 -5.51
C LEU A 40 1.69 -12.42 -5.88
N PHE A 41 2.76 -11.63 -5.94
CA PHE A 41 2.68 -10.21 -6.33
C PHE A 41 2.25 -10.03 -7.78
N THR A 42 2.62 -10.93 -8.68
CA THR A 42 2.18 -10.89 -10.07
C THR A 42 0.68 -11.20 -10.19
N ALA A 43 0.19 -12.18 -9.45
CA ALA A 43 -1.24 -12.50 -9.40
C ALA A 43 -2.05 -11.36 -8.77
N HIS A 44 -1.56 -10.81 -7.65
CA HIS A 44 -2.22 -9.70 -6.96
C HIS A 44 -2.29 -8.44 -7.83
N LEU A 45 -1.28 -8.14 -8.65
CA LEU A 45 -1.37 -7.05 -9.63
C LEU A 45 -2.56 -7.20 -10.59
N ALA A 46 -2.93 -8.43 -10.95
CA ALA A 46 -4.10 -8.66 -11.80
C ALA A 46 -5.41 -8.43 -11.02
N GLU A 47 -5.45 -8.83 -9.74
CA GLU A 47 -6.57 -8.56 -8.81
C GLU A 47 -6.74 -7.04 -8.64
N THR A 48 -5.66 -6.29 -8.31
CA THR A 48 -5.63 -4.83 -8.14
C THR A 48 -6.18 -4.07 -9.35
N LYS A 49 -5.79 -4.48 -10.56
CA LYS A 49 -6.37 -3.90 -11.78
C LYS A 49 -7.88 -4.13 -11.89
N GLY A 50 -8.36 -5.28 -11.47
CA GLY A 50 -9.79 -5.58 -11.39
C GLY A 50 -10.50 -4.71 -10.36
N GLN A 51 -9.87 -4.45 -9.23
CA GLN A 51 -10.35 -3.59 -8.16
C GLN A 51 -10.49 -2.14 -8.60
N VAL A 52 -9.50 -1.61 -9.33
CA VAL A 52 -9.60 -0.29 -9.97
C VAL A 52 -10.83 -0.20 -10.88
N GLU A 53 -11.10 -1.21 -11.69
CA GLU A 53 -12.26 -1.21 -12.58
C GLU A 53 -13.58 -1.33 -11.80
N ARG A 54 -13.61 -2.08 -10.68
CA ARG A 54 -14.79 -2.13 -9.80
C ARG A 54 -15.03 -0.80 -9.11
N LEU A 55 -13.99 -0.10 -8.65
CA LEU A 55 -14.12 1.25 -8.10
C LEU A 55 -14.66 2.25 -9.12
N LYS A 56 -14.24 2.19 -10.39
CA LYS A 56 -14.83 3.00 -11.45
C LYS A 56 -16.35 2.75 -11.61
N LYS A 57 -16.79 1.49 -11.51
CA LYS A 57 -18.22 1.16 -11.52
C LYS A 57 -18.94 1.72 -10.29
N VAL A 58 -18.31 1.67 -9.11
CA VAL A 58 -18.85 2.28 -7.89
C VAL A 58 -19.08 3.78 -8.09
N PHE A 59 -18.11 4.50 -8.64
CA PHE A 59 -18.28 5.94 -8.94
C PHE A 59 -19.42 6.19 -9.95
N GLN A 60 -19.56 5.34 -10.98
CA GLN A 60 -20.68 5.44 -11.93
C GLN A 60 -22.04 5.24 -11.25
N LEU A 61 -22.16 4.29 -10.30
CA LEU A 61 -23.38 4.07 -9.53
C LEU A 61 -23.73 5.26 -8.61
N LEU A 62 -22.73 6.02 -8.19
CA LEU A 62 -22.88 7.19 -7.34
C LEU A 62 -23.02 8.50 -8.15
N ASP A 63 -23.06 8.43 -9.49
CA ASP A 63 -23.06 9.58 -10.41
C ASP A 63 -21.90 10.57 -10.12
N ASP A 64 -20.73 10.01 -9.82
CA ASP A 64 -19.49 10.77 -9.52
C ASP A 64 -18.31 10.26 -10.35
N LYS A 65 -17.20 10.97 -10.29
CA LYS A 65 -15.98 10.64 -11.06
C LYS A 65 -14.91 10.06 -10.14
N PRO A 66 -14.15 9.05 -10.62
CA PRO A 66 -13.01 8.50 -9.89
C PRO A 66 -11.80 9.44 -9.96
N THR A 67 -12.00 10.73 -9.69
CA THR A 67 -10.95 11.73 -9.61
C THR A 67 -10.61 11.91 -8.17
N GLY A 68 -9.43 11.47 -7.80
CA GLY A 68 -9.14 11.39 -6.41
C GLY A 68 -8.15 12.41 -5.93
N GLU A 69 -8.17 12.56 -4.66
CA GLU A 69 -7.06 13.06 -3.89
C GLU A 69 -5.94 12.01 -3.90
N HIS A 70 -4.72 12.47 -3.71
CA HIS A 70 -3.59 11.55 -3.58
C HIS A 70 -3.62 10.88 -2.21
N CYS A 71 -3.61 9.55 -2.17
CA CYS A 71 -3.55 8.79 -0.91
C CYS A 71 -2.14 8.84 -0.32
N ASN A 72 -1.91 9.77 0.62
CA ASN A 72 -0.63 9.91 1.31
C ASN A 72 -0.31 8.70 2.21
N GLY A 73 -1.34 8.02 2.72
CA GLY A 73 -1.18 6.83 3.54
C GLY A 73 -0.56 5.69 2.74
N MET A 74 -1.11 5.39 1.56
CA MET A 74 -0.58 4.36 0.68
C MET A 74 0.80 4.75 0.12
N GLU A 75 1.02 6.02 -0.23
CA GLU A 75 2.34 6.51 -0.64
C GLU A 75 3.39 6.20 0.42
N GLY A 76 3.12 6.50 1.69
CA GLY A 76 4.03 6.20 2.79
C GLY A 76 4.29 4.70 2.97
N VAL A 77 3.27 3.85 2.84
CA VAL A 77 3.44 2.39 2.89
C VAL A 77 4.29 1.88 1.74
N ILE A 78 4.08 2.42 0.53
CA ILE A 78 4.88 2.08 -0.66
C ILE A 78 6.32 2.55 -0.52
N GLU A 79 6.57 3.74 0.05
CA GLU A 79 7.92 4.24 0.33
C GLU A 79 8.66 3.33 1.30
N GLU A 80 8.01 2.88 2.39
CA GLU A 80 8.59 1.89 3.30
C GLU A 80 8.92 0.56 2.60
N GLY A 81 8.07 0.12 1.67
CA GLY A 81 8.32 -1.06 0.85
C GLY A 81 9.50 -0.87 -0.12
N ALA A 82 9.64 0.31 -0.71
CA ALA A 82 10.76 0.66 -1.57
C ALA A 82 12.08 0.69 -0.79
N ASP A 83 12.07 1.24 0.43
CA ASP A 83 13.23 1.21 1.34
C ASP A 83 13.67 -0.23 1.67
N ALA A 84 12.70 -1.16 1.78
CA ALA A 84 13.02 -2.57 1.98
C ALA A 84 13.72 -3.19 0.75
N LEU A 85 13.34 -2.76 -0.47
CA LEU A 85 13.97 -3.20 -1.72
C LEU A 85 15.37 -2.59 -1.95
N GLU A 86 15.66 -1.42 -1.38
CA GLU A 86 16.95 -0.75 -1.51
C GLU A 86 18.00 -1.30 -0.53
N LYS A 87 17.60 -2.11 0.43
CA LYS A 87 18.55 -2.76 1.33
C LYS A 87 19.40 -3.74 0.55
N ASP A 88 20.72 -3.56 0.63
CA ASP A 88 21.72 -4.42 0.01
C ASP A 88 21.88 -5.73 0.83
N GLU A 89 20.74 -6.42 1.01
CA GLU A 89 20.68 -7.69 1.74
C GLU A 89 20.35 -8.80 0.73
N GLU A 90 21.07 -9.88 0.82
CA GLU A 90 20.83 -11.10 0.04
C GLU A 90 20.14 -12.15 0.92
N GLY A 91 19.43 -13.07 0.29
CA GLY A 91 18.87 -14.22 1.01
C GLY A 91 17.44 -14.05 1.46
N ALA A 92 17.02 -14.94 2.36
CA ALA A 92 15.65 -15.02 2.84
C ALA A 92 15.27 -13.86 3.78
N SER A 93 16.26 -13.27 4.47
CA SER A 93 16.05 -12.10 5.32
C SER A 93 15.57 -10.88 4.55
N PHE A 94 16.01 -10.72 3.30
CA PHE A 94 15.52 -9.70 2.38
C PHE A 94 14.03 -9.86 2.08
N ASP A 95 13.61 -11.08 1.70
CA ASP A 95 12.21 -11.38 1.42
C ASP A 95 11.32 -11.26 2.67
N ALA A 96 11.84 -11.52 3.87
CA ALA A 96 11.14 -11.27 5.12
C ALA A 96 10.78 -9.78 5.29
N GLY A 97 11.66 -8.87 4.89
CA GLY A 97 11.37 -7.42 4.86
C GLY A 97 10.27 -7.05 3.88
N ILE A 98 10.28 -7.65 2.68
CA ILE A 98 9.25 -7.46 1.65
C ILE A 98 7.89 -7.98 2.12
N ILE A 99 7.83 -9.13 2.79
CA ILE A 99 6.60 -9.68 3.38
C ILE A 99 5.97 -8.68 4.36
N GLY A 100 6.78 -8.08 5.23
CA GLY A 100 6.30 -7.07 6.18
C GLY A 100 5.70 -5.85 5.50
N ALA A 101 6.32 -5.36 4.43
CA ALA A 101 5.80 -4.24 3.63
C ALA A 101 4.48 -4.62 2.94
N ALA A 102 4.43 -5.78 2.28
CA ALA A 102 3.24 -6.26 1.60
C ALA A 102 2.06 -6.43 2.57
N LEU A 103 2.26 -7.06 3.73
CA LEU A 103 1.19 -7.20 4.73
C LEU A 103 0.65 -5.86 5.22
N ARG A 104 1.49 -4.82 5.37
CA ARG A 104 1.01 -3.47 5.72
C ARG A 104 0.12 -2.89 4.62
N THR A 105 0.47 -3.11 3.35
CA THR A 105 -0.33 -2.69 2.20
C THR A 105 -1.72 -3.31 2.25
N GLU A 106 -1.79 -4.64 2.31
CA GLU A 106 -3.07 -5.36 2.35
C GLU A 106 -3.95 -4.90 3.53
N HIS A 107 -3.37 -4.70 4.73
CA HIS A 107 -4.13 -4.26 5.89
C HIS A 107 -4.60 -2.81 5.80
N TYR A 108 -3.89 -1.94 5.09
CA TYR A 108 -4.36 -0.60 4.78
C TYR A 108 -5.64 -0.65 3.93
N GLU A 109 -5.65 -1.47 2.88
CA GLU A 109 -6.80 -1.63 1.99
C GLU A 109 -7.96 -2.36 2.66
N ILE A 110 -7.69 -3.41 3.43
CA ILE A 110 -8.71 -4.10 4.24
C ILE A 110 -9.42 -3.11 5.18
N ALA A 111 -8.69 -2.20 5.83
CA ALA A 111 -9.29 -1.19 6.70
C ALA A 111 -10.18 -0.23 5.91
N GLY A 112 -9.70 0.30 4.78
CA GLY A 112 -10.44 1.21 3.91
C GLY A 112 -11.71 0.57 3.35
N TYR A 113 -11.62 -0.63 2.77
CA TYR A 113 -12.79 -1.35 2.26
C TYR A 113 -13.79 -1.72 3.36
N THR A 114 -13.32 -2.12 4.53
CA THR A 114 -14.20 -2.41 5.67
C THR A 114 -15.03 -1.18 6.07
N ALA A 115 -14.40 -0.01 6.15
CA ALA A 115 -15.06 1.24 6.51
C ALA A 115 -16.05 1.68 5.43
N THR A 116 -15.66 1.68 4.15
CA THR A 116 -16.52 2.12 3.03
C THR A 116 -17.71 1.19 2.82
N ILE A 117 -17.57 -0.13 3.02
CA ILE A 117 -18.68 -1.08 2.99
C ILE A 117 -19.69 -0.79 4.11
N ALA A 118 -19.23 -0.47 5.31
CA ALA A 118 -20.12 -0.10 6.42
C ALA A 118 -20.90 1.17 6.10
N MET A 119 -20.26 2.19 5.54
CA MET A 119 -20.90 3.43 5.11
C MET A 119 -21.91 3.17 3.98
N ALA A 120 -21.56 2.40 2.96
CA ALA A 120 -22.44 2.06 1.84
C ALA A 120 -23.70 1.32 2.32
N LYS A 121 -23.56 0.36 3.24
CA LYS A 121 -24.69 -0.35 3.86
C LYS A 121 -25.60 0.61 4.64
N THR A 122 -25.03 1.53 5.42
CA THR A 122 -25.76 2.52 6.19
C THR A 122 -26.55 3.47 5.28
N LEU A 123 -26.00 3.80 4.12
CA LEU A 123 -26.63 4.63 3.09
C LEU A 123 -27.61 3.86 2.20
N SER A 124 -27.85 2.57 2.46
CA SER A 124 -28.71 1.71 1.65
C SER A 124 -28.27 1.60 0.18
N LEU A 125 -26.96 1.47 -0.06
CA LEU A 125 -26.33 1.32 -1.38
C LEU A 125 -25.85 -0.14 -1.59
N PRO A 126 -26.76 -1.12 -1.79
CA PRO A 126 -26.41 -2.53 -1.77
C PRO A 126 -25.47 -2.94 -2.93
N GLU A 127 -25.62 -2.35 -4.12
CA GLU A 127 -24.76 -2.65 -5.26
C GLU A 127 -23.34 -2.14 -5.05
N VAL A 128 -23.18 -0.95 -4.48
CA VAL A 128 -21.88 -0.40 -4.09
C VAL A 128 -21.22 -1.29 -3.03
N ALA A 129 -21.98 -1.66 -1.99
CA ALA A 129 -21.47 -2.53 -0.93
C ALA A 129 -21.03 -3.91 -1.46
N ALA A 130 -21.74 -4.45 -2.47
CA ALA A 130 -21.38 -5.73 -3.10
C ALA A 130 -20.05 -5.63 -3.83
N LEU A 131 -19.85 -4.63 -4.69
CA LEU A 131 -18.59 -4.43 -5.43
C LEU A 131 -17.39 -4.21 -4.50
N LEU A 132 -17.56 -3.40 -3.44
CA LEU A 132 -16.52 -3.17 -2.45
C LEU A 132 -16.21 -4.44 -1.64
N THR A 133 -17.23 -5.30 -1.41
CA THR A 133 -17.02 -6.59 -0.73
C THR A 133 -16.21 -7.56 -1.58
N GLU A 134 -16.34 -7.51 -2.90
CA GLU A 134 -15.48 -8.30 -3.79
C GLU A 134 -14.01 -7.89 -3.63
N ASN A 135 -13.72 -6.58 -3.66
CA ASN A 135 -12.37 -6.08 -3.42
C ASN A 135 -11.85 -6.52 -2.05
N LEU A 136 -12.61 -6.29 -0.98
CA LEU A 136 -12.21 -6.71 0.37
C LEU A 136 -11.87 -8.21 0.44
N ASN A 137 -12.63 -9.07 -0.22
CA ASN A 137 -12.37 -10.51 -0.21
C ASN A 137 -11.06 -10.87 -0.92
N GLU A 138 -10.69 -10.14 -1.98
CA GLU A 138 -9.41 -10.30 -2.67
C GLU A 138 -8.25 -9.88 -1.77
N GLU A 139 -8.36 -8.73 -1.05
CA GLU A 139 -7.35 -8.26 -0.10
C GLU A 139 -7.15 -9.24 1.07
N LEU A 140 -8.24 -9.71 1.66
CA LEU A 140 -8.18 -10.75 2.70
C LEU A 140 -7.53 -12.03 2.19
N GLY A 141 -7.80 -12.38 0.94
CA GLY A 141 -7.18 -13.52 0.25
C GLY A 141 -5.69 -13.30 0.03
N ALA A 142 -5.27 -12.12 -0.43
CA ALA A 142 -3.88 -11.74 -0.66
C ALA A 142 -3.08 -11.74 0.65
N ALA A 143 -3.57 -11.08 1.70
CA ALA A 143 -2.95 -11.09 3.03
C ALA A 143 -2.74 -12.53 3.55
N LYS A 144 -3.74 -13.39 3.40
CA LYS A 144 -3.64 -14.79 3.81
C LYS A 144 -2.60 -15.58 3.01
N LYS A 145 -2.53 -15.37 1.69
CA LYS A 145 -1.54 -16.02 0.81
C LYS A 145 -0.12 -15.58 1.16
N ILE A 146 0.10 -14.27 1.38
CA ILE A 146 1.39 -13.70 1.80
C ILE A 146 1.81 -14.27 3.15
N LEU A 147 0.91 -14.31 4.12
CA LEU A 147 1.19 -14.87 5.45
C LEU A 147 1.53 -16.37 5.39
N ALA A 148 0.85 -17.13 4.53
CA ALA A 148 1.16 -18.56 4.33
C ALA A 148 2.54 -18.77 3.70
N ALA A 149 2.96 -17.89 2.78
CA ALA A 149 4.29 -17.91 2.17
C ALA A 149 5.39 -17.45 3.14
N ALA A 150 5.04 -16.69 4.18
CA ALA A 150 6.00 -16.10 5.11
C ALA A 150 6.78 -17.15 5.91
N GLN A 151 6.10 -18.15 6.47
CA GLN A 151 6.73 -19.08 7.42
C GLN A 151 7.95 -19.82 6.84
N PRO A 152 7.92 -20.43 5.64
CA PRO A 152 9.09 -21.06 5.05
C PRO A 152 10.25 -20.09 4.82
N ILE A 153 9.96 -18.83 4.47
CA ILE A 153 10.97 -17.80 4.25
C ILE A 153 11.60 -17.36 5.55
N LEU A 154 10.79 -17.18 6.61
CA LEU A 154 11.27 -16.83 7.95
C LEU A 154 12.11 -17.94 8.56
N ASP A 155 11.72 -19.20 8.40
CA ASP A 155 12.50 -20.35 8.88
C ASP A 155 13.87 -20.42 8.19
N LYS A 156 13.91 -20.14 6.89
CA LYS A 156 15.14 -20.06 6.12
C LYS A 156 16.01 -18.89 6.58
N ALA A 157 15.41 -17.70 6.76
CA ALA A 157 16.10 -16.50 7.24
C ALA A 157 16.70 -16.70 8.63
N ALA A 158 16.00 -17.38 9.53
CA ALA A 158 16.50 -17.69 10.87
C ALA A 158 17.71 -18.62 10.87
N GLY A 159 17.90 -19.43 9.82
CA GLY A 159 19.08 -20.31 9.63
C GLY A 159 20.24 -19.62 8.92
N GLU A 160 20.10 -18.41 8.43
CA GLU A 160 21.19 -17.66 7.78
C GLU A 160 22.17 -17.12 8.85
N PRO A 161 23.50 -17.19 8.59
CA PRO A 161 24.46 -16.62 9.53
C PRO A 161 24.28 -15.11 9.60
N GLU A 162 24.42 -14.56 10.83
CA GLU A 162 24.44 -13.10 11.00
C GLU A 162 25.57 -12.51 10.15
N GLN A 163 25.20 -11.66 9.20
CA GLN A 163 26.19 -10.90 8.44
C GLN A 163 26.77 -9.84 9.38
N GLU A 164 28.08 -9.88 9.62
CA GLU A 164 28.78 -8.82 10.34
C GLU A 164 28.58 -7.51 9.55
N LYS A 165 27.67 -6.67 10.07
CA LYS A 165 27.46 -5.33 9.50
C LYS A 165 28.67 -4.48 9.82
N GLU A 166 29.47 -4.17 8.81
CA GLU A 166 30.42 -3.06 8.96
C GLU A 166 29.65 -1.82 9.46
N PRO A 167 30.16 -1.10 10.45
CA PRO A 167 29.47 0.07 10.98
C PRO A 167 29.31 1.10 9.85
N LYS A 168 28.11 1.24 9.32
CA LYS A 168 27.78 2.31 8.36
C LYS A 168 28.08 3.62 9.07
N SER A 169 29.10 4.37 8.61
CA SER A 169 29.41 5.71 9.07
C SER A 169 28.13 6.55 8.89
N GLY A 170 27.52 6.92 10.02
CA GLY A 170 26.26 7.63 10.03
C GLY A 170 26.38 8.94 9.26
N LYS A 171 25.70 9.03 8.14
CA LYS A 171 25.27 10.29 7.56
C LYS A 171 23.77 10.38 7.79
N GLU A 172 23.43 11.09 8.85
CA GLU A 172 22.07 11.53 9.17
C GLU A 172 21.48 12.29 7.97
N LYS A 173 20.66 11.61 7.18
CA LYS A 173 19.86 12.27 6.11
C LYS A 173 18.58 12.91 6.62
N TYR A 174 18.32 12.87 7.94
CA TYR A 174 17.08 13.36 8.52
C TYR A 174 17.05 14.85 8.87
N SER A 175 18.21 15.54 8.93
CA SER A 175 18.28 16.96 9.32
C SER A 175 18.08 17.94 8.16
N ASP A 176 18.27 17.53 6.90
CA ASP A 176 18.32 18.48 5.78
C ASP A 176 16.96 18.80 5.13
N LYS A 177 15.92 17.96 5.31
CA LYS A 177 14.59 18.27 4.76
C LYS A 177 13.84 19.33 5.61
N LYS A 178 13.99 19.29 6.92
CA LYS A 178 13.30 20.20 7.85
C LYS A 178 13.86 21.62 7.80
N SER A 179 15.17 21.78 7.63
CA SER A 179 15.82 23.11 7.53
C SER A 179 15.45 23.86 6.24
N LYS A 180 15.24 23.16 5.12
CA LYS A 180 14.84 23.81 3.83
C LYS A 180 13.39 24.25 3.79
N GLU A 181 12.51 23.58 4.53
CA GLU A 181 11.10 23.98 4.64
C GLU A 181 10.94 25.20 5.57
N ASP A 182 11.70 25.25 6.67
CA ASP A 182 11.67 26.37 7.60
C ASP A 182 12.31 27.63 7.00
N GLU A 183 13.36 27.53 6.19
CA GLU A 183 13.91 28.66 5.42
C GLU A 183 12.96 29.18 4.34
N LYS A 184 12.19 28.31 3.66
CA LYS A 184 11.19 28.73 2.68
C LYS A 184 9.99 29.44 3.33
N LYS A 185 9.56 29.02 4.52
CA LYS A 185 8.51 29.70 5.29
C LYS A 185 8.97 31.05 5.84
N ALA A 186 10.21 31.16 6.31
CA ALA A 186 10.78 32.42 6.78
C ALA A 186 10.96 33.47 5.65
N ALA A 187 11.37 33.04 4.47
CA ALA A 187 11.53 33.92 3.31
C ALA A 187 10.19 34.42 2.73
N SER A 188 9.08 33.69 2.94
CA SER A 188 7.74 34.13 2.52
C SER A 188 7.11 35.13 3.49
N ALA A 189 7.47 35.09 4.77
CA ALA A 189 6.92 35.99 5.79
C ALA A 189 7.51 37.42 5.78
N LEU A 190 8.62 37.64 5.05
CA LEU A 190 9.30 38.93 4.93
C LEU A 190 8.88 39.75 3.68
N LYS A 191 7.87 39.32 2.92
CA LYS A 191 7.39 39.99 1.71
C LYS A 191 5.95 40.55 1.78
N HIS A 192 5.45 40.75 3.01
CA HIS A 192 4.19 41.49 3.21
C HIS A 192 4.36 42.58 4.27
#